data_96c66f324207ae6bd51411815d999cbd
#
_entry.id   96c66f324207ae6bd51411815d999cbd
#
_cell.length_a   1.000
_cell.length_b   1.000
_cell.length_c   1.000
_cell.angle_alpha   90.00
_cell.angle_beta   90.00
_cell.angle_gamma   90.00
#
_symmetry.space_group_name_H-M   'P 1'
#
loop_
_entity.id
_entity.type
_entity.pdbx_description
1 polymer ?
#
loop_
_entity_poly.entity_id
_entity_poly.type
_entity_poly.pdbx_seq_one_letter_code
_entity_poly.pdbx_strand_id
1 'polypeptide(L)'
;MTAGWKLKSGEILSRQVSNDKLWSVFNYVFSGSKKRNTYKFGLIKALLDNLFNMTLQGEDYFISYQMIFEKFAQNYWNLVVKYHLKQMRSDGRSEYSKVESIFRNMVNANRIIATLEFDVIGETERNRMVQEISKECRKNVVGALYQDTEGLLYSFDLKKGGLYISSAAYEFMLKYKEQLEKLNYYSWAKFLEQINDGNVLIGLLDKLELSTPQRTNLSVYREILKKEFEENTCFYCGSKLTKAIHVDHFIPWSYVKDDKMWNFVLSCSRCNEKKNNKIPAEKFLLKIEKRNKKAAQIHNDLVYEDFKEYDDSRMKRLWKYAQLSGMKQFDICVDQCNEKAGVSHGKISESKIKTSLPHENFS
;
A
#
# COMPACT_ATOMS: atom_id res chain seq x y z
N MET A 1 -29.93 13.46 -16.79
CA MET A 1 -28.49 13.45 -16.42
C MET A 1 -27.74 12.47 -17.32
N THR A 2 -26.57 12.85 -17.81
CA THR A 2 -25.72 11.96 -18.61
C THR A 2 -25.25 10.81 -17.73
N ALA A 3 -25.33 9.55 -18.23
CA ALA A 3 -24.84 8.40 -17.47
C ALA A 3 -23.33 8.53 -17.20
N GLY A 4 -22.88 8.26 -15.97
CA GLY A 4 -21.50 8.50 -15.51
C GLY A 4 -20.42 7.89 -16.40
N TRP A 5 -20.65 6.69 -16.96
CA TRP A 5 -19.73 6.06 -17.90
C TRP A 5 -19.56 6.80 -19.24
N LYS A 6 -20.41 7.79 -19.54
CA LYS A 6 -20.28 8.66 -20.72
C LYS A 6 -19.50 9.95 -20.43
N LEU A 7 -19.25 10.26 -19.17
CA LEU A 7 -18.50 11.45 -18.77
C LEU A 7 -17.07 11.37 -19.28
N LYS A 8 -16.57 12.48 -19.82
CA LYS A 8 -15.18 12.61 -20.31
C LYS A 8 -14.29 13.40 -19.35
N SER A 9 -14.90 14.23 -18.52
CA SER A 9 -14.25 15.04 -17.50
C SER A 9 -15.23 15.30 -16.36
N GLY A 10 -14.72 15.75 -15.22
CA GLY A 10 -15.45 16.18 -14.05
C GLY A 10 -14.53 16.90 -13.06
N GLU A 11 -15.07 17.94 -12.42
CA GLU A 11 -14.35 18.72 -11.41
C GLU A 11 -14.73 18.25 -10.00
N ILE A 12 -13.86 18.53 -9.00
CA ILE A 12 -14.20 18.31 -7.60
C ILE A 12 -15.33 19.28 -7.21
N LEU A 13 -16.49 18.72 -6.81
CA LEU A 13 -17.68 19.52 -6.52
C LEU A 13 -17.65 20.17 -5.13
N SER A 14 -16.89 19.61 -4.19
CA SER A 14 -16.63 20.21 -2.89
C SER A 14 -15.30 19.73 -2.32
N ARG A 15 -14.49 20.65 -1.80
CA ARG A 15 -13.24 20.34 -1.08
C ARG A 15 -13.42 20.23 0.43
N GLN A 16 -14.47 20.87 0.97
CA GLN A 16 -14.83 20.77 2.38
C GLN A 16 -15.90 19.70 2.55
N VAL A 17 -15.46 18.45 2.75
CA VAL A 17 -16.34 17.30 2.87
C VAL A 17 -16.08 16.60 4.21
N SER A 18 -17.14 16.35 4.98
CA SER A 18 -17.03 15.60 6.24
C SER A 18 -16.73 14.14 6.01
N ASN A 19 -16.11 13.48 7.00
CA ASN A 19 -15.90 12.04 6.97
C ASN A 19 -17.20 11.24 6.81
N ASP A 20 -18.30 11.70 7.44
CA ASP A 20 -19.59 11.03 7.34
C ASP A 20 -20.15 11.07 5.90
N LYS A 21 -19.98 12.20 5.22
CA LYS A 21 -20.36 12.30 3.81
C LYS A 21 -19.49 11.41 2.92
N LEU A 22 -18.18 11.34 3.16
CA LEU A 22 -17.30 10.44 2.44
C LEU A 22 -17.65 8.97 2.72
N TRP A 23 -17.95 8.60 3.96
CA TRP A 23 -18.47 7.27 4.27
C TRP A 23 -19.76 6.96 3.53
N SER A 24 -20.68 7.91 3.45
CA SER A 24 -21.96 7.76 2.74
C SER A 24 -21.74 7.42 1.25
N VAL A 25 -20.86 8.15 0.55
CA VAL A 25 -20.61 7.88 -0.88
C VAL A 25 -19.86 6.57 -1.11
N PHE A 26 -18.90 6.20 -0.23
CA PHE A 26 -18.25 4.89 -0.32
C PHE A 26 -19.23 3.74 -0.07
N ASN A 27 -20.08 3.84 0.95
CA ASN A 27 -21.12 2.85 1.23
C ASN A 27 -22.07 2.71 0.03
N TYR A 28 -22.46 3.83 -0.61
CA TYR A 28 -23.25 3.77 -1.83
C TYR A 28 -22.52 3.01 -2.94
N VAL A 29 -21.21 3.29 -3.17
CA VAL A 29 -20.44 2.55 -4.17
C VAL A 29 -20.38 1.06 -3.84
N PHE A 30 -20.18 0.68 -2.59
CA PHE A 30 -20.06 -0.73 -2.22
C PHE A 30 -21.39 -1.49 -2.30
N SER A 31 -22.49 -0.93 -1.85
CA SER A 31 -23.77 -1.62 -1.69
C SER A 31 -24.87 -1.16 -2.66
N GLY A 32 -24.99 0.15 -2.92
CA GLY A 32 -26.14 0.74 -3.64
C GLY A 32 -25.94 0.95 -5.12
N SER A 33 -24.68 1.13 -5.58
CA SER A 33 -24.43 1.50 -6.97
C SER A 33 -24.65 0.34 -7.94
N LYS A 34 -25.20 0.64 -9.12
CA LYS A 34 -25.38 -0.35 -10.19
C LYS A 34 -24.02 -0.79 -10.76
N LYS A 35 -23.79 -2.09 -10.80
CA LYS A 35 -22.56 -2.71 -11.32
C LYS A 35 -22.89 -3.78 -12.35
N ARG A 36 -22.29 -3.65 -13.54
CA ARG A 36 -22.31 -4.69 -14.58
C ARG A 36 -21.08 -5.59 -14.48
N ASN A 37 -19.98 -5.03 -14.01
CA ASN A 37 -18.69 -5.67 -13.82
C ASN A 37 -18.02 -5.18 -12.53
N THR A 38 -16.87 -5.73 -12.25
CA THR A 38 -16.11 -5.45 -11.01
C THR A 38 -15.25 -4.18 -11.07
N TYR A 39 -15.25 -3.41 -12.17
CA TYR A 39 -14.30 -2.34 -12.42
C TYR A 39 -14.27 -1.24 -11.36
N LYS A 40 -15.42 -0.91 -10.73
CA LYS A 40 -15.45 0.07 -9.66
C LYS A 40 -14.67 -0.41 -8.43
N PHE A 41 -14.79 -1.71 -8.10
CA PHE A 41 -14.00 -2.31 -7.02
C PHE A 41 -12.50 -2.29 -7.36
N GLY A 42 -12.15 -2.68 -8.58
CA GLY A 42 -10.77 -2.65 -9.06
C GLY A 42 -10.17 -1.25 -9.06
N LEU A 43 -10.94 -0.21 -9.45
CA LEU A 43 -10.46 1.17 -9.43
C LEU A 43 -10.27 1.69 -8.00
N ILE A 44 -11.22 1.43 -7.09
CA ILE A 44 -11.06 1.78 -5.66
C ILE A 44 -9.82 1.10 -5.09
N LYS A 45 -9.65 -0.21 -5.35
CA LYS A 45 -8.46 -0.95 -4.88
C LYS A 45 -7.17 -0.34 -5.43
N ALA A 46 -7.12 -0.02 -6.73
CA ALA A 46 -5.97 0.61 -7.35
C ALA A 46 -5.66 1.99 -6.77
N LEU A 47 -6.67 2.78 -6.40
CA LEU A 47 -6.48 4.05 -5.69
C LEU A 47 -5.93 3.84 -4.28
N LEU A 48 -6.48 2.89 -3.52
CA LEU A 48 -6.00 2.56 -2.18
C LEU A 48 -4.57 2.01 -2.18
N ASP A 49 -4.18 1.24 -3.19
CA ASP A 49 -2.81 0.72 -3.36
C ASP A 49 -1.80 1.81 -3.72
N ASN A 50 -2.26 2.88 -4.35
CA ASN A 50 -1.43 3.99 -4.78
C ASN A 50 -1.45 5.21 -3.84
N LEU A 51 -2.12 5.16 -2.70
CA LEU A 51 -2.21 6.32 -1.80
C LEU A 51 -0.84 6.90 -1.45
N PHE A 52 0.17 6.05 -1.32
CA PHE A 52 1.52 6.45 -0.96
C PHE A 52 2.37 6.95 -2.14
N ASN A 53 1.86 6.76 -3.37
CA ASN A 53 2.52 7.18 -4.61
C ASN A 53 1.90 8.46 -5.20
N MET A 54 0.86 9.00 -4.55
CA MET A 54 0.24 10.25 -4.97
C MET A 54 1.10 11.44 -4.57
N THR A 55 1.18 12.45 -5.44
CA THR A 55 1.96 13.67 -5.22
C THR A 55 1.04 14.87 -5.03
N LEU A 56 1.35 15.72 -4.06
CA LEU A 56 0.61 16.96 -3.85
C LEU A 56 0.92 17.94 -4.98
N GLN A 57 -0.09 18.36 -5.72
CA GLN A 57 -0.01 19.36 -6.77
C GLN A 57 -1.07 20.44 -6.51
N GLY A 58 -0.62 21.60 -6.05
CA GLY A 58 -1.53 22.62 -5.53
C GLY A 58 -2.20 22.16 -4.25
N GLU A 59 -3.54 22.11 -4.25
CA GLU A 59 -4.36 21.66 -3.11
C GLU A 59 -4.76 20.18 -3.20
N ASP A 60 -4.55 19.52 -4.33
CA ASP A 60 -5.04 18.18 -4.59
C ASP A 60 -3.88 17.19 -4.82
N TYR A 61 -4.12 15.90 -4.66
CA TYR A 61 -3.15 14.84 -4.84
C TYR A 61 -3.27 14.23 -6.23
N PHE A 62 -2.23 14.38 -7.04
CA PHE A 62 -2.18 13.81 -8.39
C PHE A 62 -1.75 12.34 -8.39
N ILE A 63 -2.38 11.56 -9.27
CA ILE A 63 -1.97 10.21 -9.63
C ILE A 63 -2.17 9.96 -11.12
N SER A 64 -1.16 9.41 -11.78
CA SER A 64 -1.22 9.12 -13.21
C SER A 64 -2.11 7.92 -13.53
N TYR A 65 -2.74 7.92 -14.72
CA TYR A 65 -3.47 6.75 -15.19
C TYR A 65 -2.57 5.52 -15.34
N GLN A 66 -1.30 5.69 -15.68
CA GLN A 66 -0.35 4.59 -15.75
C GLN A 66 -0.25 3.86 -14.41
N MET A 67 -0.01 4.57 -13.32
CA MET A 67 0.10 4.00 -11.98
C MET A 67 -1.21 3.35 -11.52
N ILE A 68 -2.35 4.01 -11.78
CA ILE A 68 -3.67 3.45 -11.43
C ILE A 68 -3.89 2.13 -12.16
N PHE A 69 -3.68 2.09 -13.48
CA PHE A 69 -4.01 0.92 -14.28
C PHE A 69 -2.95 -0.18 -14.20
N GLU A 70 -1.74 0.11 -13.77
CA GLU A 70 -0.76 -0.89 -13.37
C GLU A 70 -1.24 -1.67 -12.14
N LYS A 71 -1.62 -1.00 -11.05
CA LYS A 71 -2.21 -1.66 -9.88
C LYS A 71 -3.56 -2.32 -10.20
N PHE A 72 -4.37 -1.71 -11.05
CA PHE A 72 -5.61 -2.31 -11.54
C PHE A 72 -5.33 -3.63 -12.27
N ALA A 73 -4.40 -3.67 -13.22
CA ALA A 73 -4.03 -4.87 -13.95
C ALA A 73 -3.47 -5.96 -13.01
N GLN A 74 -2.58 -5.57 -12.10
CA GLN A 74 -2.00 -6.45 -11.08
C GLN A 74 -3.08 -7.12 -10.22
N ASN A 75 -4.04 -6.34 -9.71
CA ASN A 75 -5.14 -6.85 -8.89
C ASN A 75 -6.07 -7.82 -9.64
N TYR A 76 -6.19 -7.68 -10.96
CA TYR A 76 -7.02 -8.58 -11.78
C TYR A 76 -6.28 -9.81 -12.31
N TRP A 77 -4.95 -9.76 -12.44
CA TRP A 77 -4.16 -10.82 -13.08
C TRP A 77 -4.44 -12.19 -12.45
N ASN A 78 -4.22 -12.31 -11.15
CA ASN A 78 -4.44 -13.58 -10.46
C ASN A 78 -5.91 -14.01 -10.45
N LEU A 79 -6.84 -13.05 -10.31
CA LEU A 79 -8.27 -13.36 -10.30
C LEU A 79 -8.72 -13.98 -11.63
N VAL A 80 -8.22 -13.46 -12.75
CA VAL A 80 -8.63 -13.88 -14.10
C VAL A 80 -7.80 -15.07 -14.59
N VAL A 81 -6.47 -14.99 -14.50
CA VAL A 81 -5.58 -15.95 -15.14
C VAL A 81 -5.37 -17.20 -14.27
N LYS A 82 -5.11 -17.00 -12.96
CA LYS A 82 -4.84 -18.11 -12.04
C LYS A 82 -6.13 -18.74 -11.49
N TYR A 83 -7.10 -17.92 -11.11
CA TYR A 83 -8.32 -18.40 -10.45
C TYR A 83 -9.52 -18.51 -11.40
N HIS A 84 -9.38 -18.08 -12.65
CA HIS A 84 -10.40 -18.16 -13.70
C HIS A 84 -11.76 -17.52 -13.34
N LEU A 85 -11.75 -16.52 -12.46
CA LEU A 85 -12.94 -15.81 -12.03
C LEU A 85 -13.44 -14.86 -13.12
N LYS A 86 -14.71 -15.00 -13.50
CA LYS A 86 -15.40 -14.05 -14.36
C LYS A 86 -15.55 -12.72 -13.63
N GLN A 87 -15.41 -11.61 -14.34
CA GLN A 87 -15.44 -10.27 -13.78
C GLN A 87 -16.66 -9.44 -14.24
N MET A 88 -17.54 -10.04 -15.04
CA MET A 88 -18.69 -9.36 -15.62
C MET A 88 -19.91 -10.30 -15.69
N ARG A 89 -21.10 -9.73 -15.49
CA ARG A 89 -22.36 -10.42 -15.81
C ARG A 89 -22.48 -10.59 -17.31
N SER A 90 -22.76 -11.81 -17.77
CA SER A 90 -23.06 -12.04 -19.19
C SER A 90 -24.32 -11.26 -19.61
N ASP A 91 -24.28 -10.65 -20.77
CA ASP A 91 -25.44 -9.93 -21.35
C ASP A 91 -25.88 -10.51 -22.71
N GLY A 92 -25.39 -11.70 -23.00
CA GLY A 92 -25.64 -12.38 -24.30
C GLY A 92 -24.81 -11.85 -25.47
N ARG A 93 -24.11 -10.71 -25.31
CA ARG A 93 -23.25 -10.11 -26.34
C ARG A 93 -21.76 -10.35 -26.08
N SER A 94 -21.38 -10.44 -24.81
CA SER A 94 -20.01 -10.67 -24.40
C SER A 94 -20.00 -11.55 -23.16
N GLU A 95 -19.20 -12.62 -23.20
CA GLU A 95 -18.99 -13.52 -22.07
C GLU A 95 -17.98 -12.95 -21.06
N TYR A 96 -17.01 -12.19 -21.56
CA TYR A 96 -15.88 -11.69 -20.78
C TYR A 96 -15.84 -10.16 -20.76
N SER A 97 -15.38 -9.62 -19.65
CA SER A 97 -15.03 -8.20 -19.53
C SER A 97 -13.80 -7.87 -20.40
N LYS A 98 -13.58 -6.58 -20.67
CA LYS A 98 -12.41 -6.16 -21.47
C LYS A 98 -11.08 -6.55 -20.83
N VAL A 99 -10.96 -6.45 -19.51
CA VAL A 99 -9.74 -6.87 -18.80
C VAL A 99 -9.49 -8.37 -18.96
N GLU A 100 -10.55 -9.20 -18.84
CA GLU A 100 -10.44 -10.65 -19.06
C GLU A 100 -10.02 -10.97 -20.50
N SER A 101 -10.64 -10.31 -21.48
CA SER A 101 -10.31 -10.52 -22.90
C SER A 101 -8.86 -10.16 -23.22
N ILE A 102 -8.34 -9.07 -22.65
CA ILE A 102 -6.94 -8.65 -22.84
C ILE A 102 -5.99 -9.71 -22.26
N PHE A 103 -6.21 -10.16 -21.02
CA PHE A 103 -5.36 -11.17 -20.40
C PHE A 103 -5.38 -12.51 -21.16
N ARG A 104 -6.57 -12.99 -21.52
CA ARG A 104 -6.74 -14.23 -22.29
C ARG A 104 -6.03 -14.15 -23.63
N ASN A 105 -6.16 -13.04 -24.36
CA ASN A 105 -5.51 -12.84 -25.64
C ASN A 105 -3.97 -12.87 -25.52
N MET A 106 -3.42 -12.29 -24.46
CA MET A 106 -1.97 -12.30 -24.23
C MET A 106 -1.45 -13.68 -23.87
N VAL A 107 -2.17 -14.44 -23.05
CA VAL A 107 -1.83 -15.82 -22.71
C VAL A 107 -1.98 -16.73 -23.92
N ASN A 108 -3.11 -16.65 -24.67
CA ASN A 108 -3.37 -17.48 -25.84
C ASN A 108 -2.39 -17.21 -26.99
N ALA A 109 -1.89 -15.98 -27.11
CA ALA A 109 -0.86 -15.63 -28.10
C ALA A 109 0.56 -16.03 -27.65
N ASN A 110 0.70 -16.80 -26.57
CA ASN A 110 1.98 -17.21 -25.94
C ASN A 110 2.92 -16.03 -25.62
N ARG A 111 2.36 -14.85 -25.40
CA ARG A 111 3.15 -13.66 -25.03
C ARG A 111 3.49 -13.64 -23.54
N ILE A 112 2.62 -14.26 -22.73
CA ILE A 112 2.77 -14.34 -21.28
C ILE A 112 2.42 -15.76 -20.84
N ILE A 113 3.25 -16.33 -19.96
CA ILE A 113 2.97 -17.62 -19.33
C ILE A 113 1.96 -17.43 -18.21
N ALA A 114 0.83 -18.15 -18.25
CA ALA A 114 -0.26 -18.01 -17.29
C ALA A 114 0.10 -18.26 -15.82
N THR A 115 1.19 -18.98 -15.56
CA THR A 115 1.67 -19.28 -14.19
C THR A 115 2.56 -18.19 -13.61
N LEU A 116 2.96 -17.18 -14.40
CA LEU A 116 3.79 -16.09 -13.89
C LEU A 116 2.98 -15.18 -12.97
N GLU A 117 3.60 -14.76 -11.89
CA GLU A 117 3.11 -13.64 -11.09
C GLU A 117 3.25 -12.34 -11.91
N PHE A 118 2.35 -11.40 -11.72
CA PHE A 118 2.30 -10.17 -12.51
C PHE A 118 3.63 -9.40 -12.56
N ASP A 119 4.32 -9.32 -11.41
CA ASP A 119 5.56 -8.56 -11.27
C ASP A 119 6.78 -9.22 -11.94
N VAL A 120 6.67 -10.52 -12.29
CA VAL A 120 7.70 -11.28 -13.00
C VAL A 120 7.51 -11.21 -14.53
N ILE A 121 6.36 -10.72 -15.00
CA ILE A 121 6.12 -10.51 -16.43
C ILE A 121 7.12 -9.47 -16.95
N GLY A 122 7.74 -9.77 -18.10
CA GLY A 122 8.68 -8.84 -18.74
C GLY A 122 8.10 -7.44 -18.91
N GLU A 123 8.89 -6.42 -18.66
CA GLU A 123 8.43 -5.02 -18.61
C GLU A 123 7.70 -4.57 -19.89
N THR A 124 8.19 -4.95 -21.05
CA THR A 124 7.59 -4.62 -22.34
C THR A 124 6.16 -5.14 -22.46
N GLU A 125 5.95 -6.43 -22.12
CA GLU A 125 4.63 -7.05 -22.21
C GLU A 125 3.70 -6.54 -21.12
N ARG A 126 4.22 -6.29 -19.92
CA ARG A 126 3.49 -5.69 -18.81
C ARG A 126 3.00 -4.27 -19.18
N ASN A 127 3.89 -3.41 -19.68
CA ASN A 127 3.54 -2.05 -20.10
C ASN A 127 2.50 -2.05 -21.22
N ARG A 128 2.64 -2.93 -22.20
CA ARG A 128 1.66 -3.09 -23.26
C ARG A 128 0.28 -3.47 -22.73
N MET A 129 0.22 -4.47 -21.86
CA MET A 129 -1.00 -4.93 -21.20
C MET A 129 -1.67 -3.80 -20.39
N VAL A 130 -0.91 -3.08 -19.60
CA VAL A 130 -1.39 -1.95 -18.78
C VAL A 130 -1.95 -0.84 -19.69
N GLN A 131 -1.29 -0.52 -20.78
CA GLN A 131 -1.78 0.49 -21.75
C GLN A 131 -3.10 0.07 -22.40
N GLU A 132 -3.23 -1.19 -22.83
CA GLU A 132 -4.48 -1.71 -23.41
C GLU A 132 -5.62 -1.68 -22.39
N ILE A 133 -5.37 -2.11 -21.15
CA ILE A 133 -6.35 -2.07 -20.04
C ILE A 133 -6.74 -0.61 -19.75
N SER A 134 -5.76 0.29 -19.62
CA SER A 134 -6.01 1.71 -19.40
C SER A 134 -6.91 2.30 -20.49
N LYS A 135 -6.59 2.05 -21.76
CA LYS A 135 -7.38 2.52 -22.91
C LYS A 135 -8.82 2.03 -22.89
N GLU A 136 -9.02 0.73 -22.59
CA GLU A 136 -10.35 0.12 -22.67
C GLU A 136 -11.18 0.30 -21.39
N CYS A 137 -10.57 0.24 -20.20
CA CYS A 137 -11.32 0.29 -18.95
C CYS A 137 -11.54 1.72 -18.45
N ARG A 138 -10.55 2.62 -18.59
CA ARG A 138 -10.60 4.01 -18.12
C ARG A 138 -11.85 4.76 -18.55
N LYS A 139 -12.16 4.69 -19.85
CA LYS A 139 -13.34 5.35 -20.45
C LYS A 139 -14.69 4.91 -19.86
N ASN A 140 -14.72 3.74 -19.22
CA ASN A 140 -15.94 3.17 -18.69
C ASN A 140 -16.08 3.35 -17.17
N VAL A 141 -14.96 3.30 -16.43
CA VAL A 141 -15.01 3.22 -14.96
C VAL A 141 -14.78 4.56 -14.27
N VAL A 142 -13.92 5.44 -14.81
CA VAL A 142 -13.55 6.70 -14.15
C VAL A 142 -14.75 7.61 -14.01
N GLY A 143 -15.45 7.92 -15.10
CA GLY A 143 -16.67 8.75 -15.04
C GLY A 143 -17.81 8.11 -14.25
N ALA A 144 -17.91 6.76 -14.29
CA ALA A 144 -18.94 6.04 -13.53
C ALA A 144 -18.69 6.11 -12.00
N LEU A 145 -17.45 5.93 -11.55
CA LEU A 145 -17.10 6.06 -10.14
C LEU A 145 -17.22 7.53 -9.69
N TYR A 146 -16.81 8.49 -10.51
CA TYR A 146 -16.99 9.92 -10.26
C TYR A 146 -18.45 10.27 -9.98
N GLN A 147 -19.36 9.78 -10.81
CA GLN A 147 -20.79 10.02 -10.60
C GLN A 147 -21.31 9.35 -9.32
N ASP A 148 -20.91 8.10 -9.04
CA ASP A 148 -21.34 7.38 -7.85
C ASP A 148 -20.83 8.03 -6.55
N THR A 149 -19.71 8.72 -6.62
CA THR A 149 -19.11 9.46 -5.51
C THR A 149 -19.47 10.95 -5.51
N GLU A 150 -20.48 11.31 -6.28
CA GLU A 150 -21.02 12.67 -6.37
C GLU A 150 -19.93 13.73 -6.69
N GLY A 151 -18.84 13.36 -7.40
CA GLY A 151 -17.72 14.25 -7.69
C GLY A 151 -16.94 14.72 -6.47
N LEU A 152 -17.03 14.03 -5.33
CA LEU A 152 -16.39 14.44 -4.08
C LEU A 152 -14.99 13.89 -3.91
N LEU A 153 -14.64 12.78 -4.61
CA LEU A 153 -13.36 12.14 -4.43
C LEU A 153 -12.27 12.76 -5.31
N TYR A 154 -12.55 13.01 -6.58
CA TYR A 154 -11.55 13.45 -7.54
C TYR A 154 -12.11 14.24 -8.69
N SER A 155 -11.26 15.05 -9.34
CA SER A 155 -11.46 15.56 -10.68
C SER A 155 -10.71 14.70 -11.70
N PHE A 156 -11.22 14.70 -12.94
CA PHE A 156 -10.61 13.93 -14.02
C PHE A 156 -10.88 14.56 -15.40
N ASP A 157 -9.96 14.30 -16.32
CA ASP A 157 -10.15 14.47 -17.75
C ASP A 157 -9.51 13.27 -18.46
N LEU A 158 -10.29 12.53 -19.24
CA LEU A 158 -9.79 11.35 -19.95
C LEU A 158 -8.71 11.67 -21.01
N LYS A 159 -8.55 12.94 -21.39
CA LYS A 159 -7.49 13.41 -22.28
C LYS A 159 -6.21 13.75 -21.55
N LYS A 160 -6.29 13.99 -20.23
CA LYS A 160 -5.14 14.30 -19.37
C LYS A 160 -4.51 13.03 -18.78
N GLY A 161 -3.37 13.18 -18.14
CA GLY A 161 -2.52 12.07 -17.70
C GLY A 161 -2.99 11.32 -16.45
N GLY A 162 -4.01 11.81 -15.69
CA GLY A 162 -4.37 11.19 -14.41
C GLY A 162 -5.58 11.79 -13.74
N LEU A 163 -5.70 11.52 -12.44
CA LEU A 163 -6.73 12.05 -11.54
C LEU A 163 -6.09 13.01 -10.53
N TYR A 164 -6.89 13.98 -10.08
CA TYR A 164 -6.58 14.83 -8.93
C TYR A 164 -7.55 14.50 -7.81
N ILE A 165 -7.04 13.88 -6.75
CA ILE A 165 -7.81 13.47 -5.59
C ILE A 165 -7.90 14.65 -4.62
N SER A 166 -9.09 15.02 -4.14
CA SER A 166 -9.23 16.09 -3.15
C SER A 166 -8.47 15.76 -1.87
N SER A 167 -7.86 16.76 -1.21
CA SER A 167 -7.13 16.54 0.04
C SER A 167 -8.00 15.87 1.11
N ALA A 168 -9.27 16.26 1.22
CA ALA A 168 -10.21 15.62 2.15
C ALA A 168 -10.42 14.13 1.85
N ALA A 169 -10.61 13.76 0.58
CA ALA A 169 -10.76 12.36 0.16
C ALA A 169 -9.45 11.56 0.34
N TYR A 170 -8.30 12.17 0.05
CA TYR A 170 -6.99 11.56 0.25
C TYR A 170 -6.75 11.22 1.72
N GLU A 171 -6.93 12.19 2.63
CA GLU A 171 -6.76 11.98 4.07
C GLU A 171 -7.76 10.96 4.62
N PHE A 172 -9.01 11.00 4.15
CA PHE A 172 -10.02 10.01 4.50
C PHE A 172 -9.61 8.59 4.08
N MET A 173 -9.18 8.43 2.84
CA MET A 173 -8.72 7.13 2.34
C MET A 173 -7.47 6.62 3.08
N LEU A 174 -6.53 7.49 3.42
CA LEU A 174 -5.37 7.13 4.25
C LEU A 174 -5.80 6.65 5.65
N LYS A 175 -6.67 7.44 6.30
CA LYS A 175 -7.14 7.14 7.67
C LYS A 175 -7.90 5.83 7.76
N TYR A 176 -8.73 5.54 6.76
CA TYR A 176 -9.63 4.39 6.75
C TYR A 176 -9.24 3.33 5.72
N LYS A 177 -7.98 3.30 5.30
CA LYS A 177 -7.47 2.41 4.24
C LYS A 177 -7.86 0.95 4.47
N GLU A 178 -7.57 0.41 5.64
CA GLU A 178 -7.86 -1.00 5.95
C GLU A 178 -9.36 -1.31 5.94
N GLN A 179 -10.19 -0.41 6.48
CA GLN A 179 -11.64 -0.57 6.51
C GLN A 179 -12.21 -0.52 5.09
N LEU A 180 -11.75 0.42 4.28
CA LEU A 180 -12.16 0.54 2.88
C LEU A 180 -11.72 -0.67 2.06
N GLU A 181 -10.52 -1.21 2.28
CA GLU A 181 -10.06 -2.44 1.61
C GLU A 181 -10.94 -3.64 1.97
N LYS A 182 -11.22 -3.85 3.26
CA LYS A 182 -12.07 -4.96 3.72
C LYS A 182 -13.48 -4.87 3.16
N LEU A 183 -14.09 -3.68 3.17
CA LEU A 183 -15.42 -3.46 2.60
C LEU A 183 -15.42 -3.65 1.08
N ASN A 184 -14.37 -3.19 0.39
CA ASN A 184 -14.20 -3.38 -1.04
C ASN A 184 -14.09 -4.87 -1.39
N TYR A 185 -13.25 -5.63 -0.68
CA TYR A 185 -13.11 -7.07 -0.88
C TYR A 185 -14.40 -7.83 -0.60
N TYR A 186 -15.08 -7.52 0.49
CA TYR A 186 -16.38 -8.12 0.81
C TYR A 186 -17.40 -7.87 -0.30
N SER A 187 -17.54 -6.63 -0.74
CA SER A 187 -18.50 -6.26 -1.78
C SER A 187 -18.13 -6.84 -3.15
N TRP A 188 -16.83 -6.93 -3.45
CA TRP A 188 -16.32 -7.58 -4.65
C TRP A 188 -16.60 -9.08 -4.62
N ALA A 189 -16.32 -9.75 -3.50
CA ALA A 189 -16.63 -11.17 -3.31
C ALA A 189 -18.13 -11.42 -3.52
N LYS A 190 -19.00 -10.64 -2.89
CA LYS A 190 -20.45 -10.75 -3.06
C LYS A 190 -20.91 -10.58 -4.52
N PHE A 191 -20.27 -9.74 -5.28
CA PHE A 191 -20.55 -9.61 -6.70
C PHE A 191 -20.04 -10.84 -7.50
N LEU A 192 -18.83 -11.33 -7.19
CA LEU A 192 -18.26 -12.50 -7.87
C LEU A 192 -19.06 -13.78 -7.59
N GLU A 193 -19.60 -13.97 -6.38
CA GLU A 193 -20.51 -15.07 -6.03
C GLU A 193 -21.77 -15.12 -6.91
N GLN A 194 -22.23 -13.96 -7.41
CA GLN A 194 -23.42 -13.88 -8.27
C GLN A 194 -23.17 -14.24 -9.73
N ILE A 195 -21.92 -14.28 -10.17
CA ILE A 195 -21.53 -14.42 -11.58
C ILE A 195 -20.56 -15.57 -11.84
N ASN A 196 -20.16 -16.28 -10.80
CA ASN A 196 -19.29 -17.44 -10.87
C ASN A 196 -19.92 -18.61 -10.12
N ASP A 197 -19.56 -19.81 -10.50
CA ASP A 197 -20.09 -21.04 -9.92
C ASP A 197 -18.99 -22.01 -9.51
N GLY A 198 -19.35 -22.96 -8.63
CA GLY A 198 -18.51 -24.11 -8.32
C GLY A 198 -17.25 -23.81 -7.52
N ASN A 199 -16.22 -24.62 -7.76
CA ASN A 199 -14.97 -24.61 -7.00
C ASN A 199 -14.16 -23.31 -7.08
N VAL A 200 -14.42 -22.48 -8.09
CA VAL A 200 -13.72 -21.18 -8.22
C VAL A 200 -14.07 -20.21 -7.08
N LEU A 201 -15.18 -20.42 -6.39
CA LEU A 201 -15.61 -19.60 -5.26
C LEU A 201 -14.98 -20.01 -3.92
N ILE A 202 -14.35 -21.18 -3.83
CA ILE A 202 -13.72 -21.64 -2.59
C ILE A 202 -12.55 -20.69 -2.23
N GLY A 203 -12.56 -20.18 -1.00
CA GLY A 203 -11.53 -19.25 -0.52
C GLY A 203 -11.53 -17.89 -1.26
N LEU A 204 -12.69 -17.38 -1.68
CA LEU A 204 -12.81 -16.20 -2.53
C LEU A 204 -12.22 -14.94 -1.91
N LEU A 205 -12.41 -14.73 -0.61
CA LEU A 205 -11.79 -13.60 0.11
C LEU A 205 -10.27 -13.70 0.10
N ASP A 206 -9.72 -14.89 0.39
CA ASP A 206 -8.27 -15.13 0.33
C ASP A 206 -7.71 -14.88 -1.07
N LYS A 207 -8.44 -15.30 -2.12
CA LYS A 207 -8.05 -15.03 -3.51
C LYS A 207 -8.01 -13.54 -3.83
N LEU A 208 -8.93 -12.75 -3.32
CA LEU A 208 -8.96 -11.30 -3.47
C LEU A 208 -7.82 -10.64 -2.69
N GLU A 209 -7.54 -11.07 -1.47
CA GLU A 209 -6.46 -10.54 -0.64
C GLU A 209 -5.08 -10.93 -1.17
N LEU A 210 -4.91 -12.18 -1.61
CA LEU A 210 -3.67 -12.71 -2.21
C LEU A 210 -3.42 -12.24 -3.65
N SER A 211 -4.41 -11.64 -4.32
CA SER A 211 -4.19 -10.96 -5.61
C SER A 211 -3.35 -9.70 -5.48
N THR A 212 -3.14 -9.23 -4.24
CA THR A 212 -2.21 -8.12 -3.93
C THR A 212 -0.75 -8.57 -4.14
N PRO A 213 0.16 -7.65 -4.51
CA PRO A 213 1.57 -7.95 -4.74
C PRO A 213 2.18 -8.79 -3.61
N GLN A 214 2.91 -9.84 -3.96
CA GLN A 214 3.76 -10.54 -3.00
C GLN A 214 5.03 -9.72 -2.77
N ARG A 215 5.65 -9.90 -1.60
CA ARG A 215 6.92 -9.24 -1.28
C ARG A 215 7.97 -9.61 -2.32
N THR A 216 8.63 -8.62 -2.88
CA THR A 216 9.76 -8.83 -3.80
C THR A 216 11.00 -9.31 -3.06
N ASN A 217 11.98 -9.77 -3.82
CA ASN A 217 13.30 -10.11 -3.23
C ASN A 217 14.02 -8.80 -2.84
N LEU A 218 14.14 -8.55 -1.54
CA LEU A 218 14.74 -7.34 -0.99
C LEU A 218 16.28 -7.35 -0.96
N SER A 219 16.94 -8.31 -1.61
CA SER A 219 18.42 -8.42 -1.59
C SER A 219 19.11 -7.19 -2.19
N VAL A 220 18.57 -6.65 -3.28
CA VAL A 220 19.10 -5.43 -3.92
C VAL A 220 19.03 -4.24 -2.97
N TYR A 221 17.88 -4.03 -2.32
CA TYR A 221 17.70 -2.97 -1.33
C TYR A 221 18.65 -3.12 -0.14
N ARG A 222 18.91 -4.35 0.31
CA ARG A 222 19.89 -4.62 1.38
C ARG A 222 21.30 -4.17 1.00
N GLU A 223 21.73 -4.47 -0.22
CA GLU A 223 23.06 -4.07 -0.68
C GLU A 223 23.19 -2.54 -0.82
N ILE A 224 22.15 -1.87 -1.33
CA ILE A 224 22.13 -0.41 -1.43
C ILE A 224 22.16 0.22 -0.02
N LEU A 225 21.35 -0.25 0.92
CA LEU A 225 21.36 0.27 2.30
C LEU A 225 22.72 0.12 2.95
N LYS A 226 23.42 -0.99 2.74
CA LYS A 226 24.77 -1.21 3.27
C LYS A 226 25.82 -0.31 2.63
N LYS A 227 25.81 -0.20 1.31
CA LYS A 227 26.88 0.47 0.54
C LYS A 227 26.66 1.95 0.41
N GLU A 228 25.47 2.34 -0.04
CA GLU A 228 25.17 3.73 -0.39
C GLU A 228 24.72 4.53 0.85
N PHE A 229 23.98 3.90 1.75
CA PHE A 229 23.55 4.53 3.02
C PHE A 229 24.49 4.24 4.19
N GLU A 230 25.53 3.43 3.98
CA GLU A 230 26.54 3.05 4.98
C GLU A 230 25.94 2.42 6.25
N GLU A 231 24.78 1.73 6.12
CA GLU A 231 24.11 1.11 7.25
C GLU A 231 24.80 -0.20 7.66
N ASN A 232 25.47 -0.23 8.81
CA ASN A 232 26.16 -1.41 9.36
C ASN A 232 25.64 -1.82 10.74
N THR A 233 24.66 -1.12 11.28
CA THR A 233 24.03 -1.37 12.58
C THR A 233 22.53 -1.54 12.43
N CYS A 234 21.91 -2.29 13.35
CA CYS A 234 20.48 -2.42 13.42
C CYS A 234 19.83 -1.05 13.66
N PHE A 235 18.91 -0.68 12.79
CA PHE A 235 18.23 0.61 12.87
C PHE A 235 17.56 0.85 14.24
N TYR A 236 17.00 -0.20 14.83
CA TYR A 236 16.25 -0.11 16.08
C TYR A 236 17.11 -0.17 17.32
N CYS A 237 17.95 -1.18 17.47
CA CYS A 237 18.72 -1.38 18.70
C CYS A 237 20.19 -0.94 18.61
N GLY A 238 20.69 -0.51 17.46
CA GLY A 238 22.06 -0.08 17.28
C GLY A 238 23.12 -1.19 17.26
N SER A 239 22.76 -2.46 17.49
CA SER A 239 23.71 -3.56 17.47
C SER A 239 24.35 -3.72 16.10
N LYS A 240 25.65 -4.03 16.04
CA LYS A 240 26.37 -4.29 14.79
C LYS A 240 25.73 -5.47 14.02
N LEU A 241 25.50 -5.29 12.73
CA LEU A 241 24.91 -6.29 11.85
C LEU A 241 26.04 -7.16 11.28
N THR A 242 26.17 -8.41 11.77
CA THR A 242 27.21 -9.34 11.35
C THR A 242 26.64 -10.57 10.65
N LYS A 243 25.50 -11.08 11.10
CA LYS A 243 24.82 -12.26 10.56
C LYS A 243 23.30 -11.97 10.48
N ALA A 244 22.61 -12.67 9.56
CA ALA A 244 21.14 -12.58 9.39
C ALA A 244 20.61 -11.13 9.37
N ILE A 245 21.04 -10.37 8.36
CA ILE A 245 20.64 -8.97 8.15
C ILE A 245 19.33 -8.94 7.38
N HIS A 246 18.32 -8.34 7.96
CA HIS A 246 16.99 -8.19 7.38
C HIS A 246 16.77 -6.78 6.86
N VAL A 247 16.13 -6.67 5.70
CA VAL A 247 15.49 -5.43 5.25
C VAL A 247 14.10 -5.42 5.84
N ASP A 248 13.81 -4.44 6.66
CA ASP A 248 12.52 -4.28 7.31
C ASP A 248 11.81 -3.03 6.79
N HIS A 249 10.50 -3.14 6.57
CA HIS A 249 9.66 -1.99 6.25
C HIS A 249 9.38 -1.18 7.51
N PHE A 250 9.84 0.05 7.57
CA PHE A 250 9.61 0.94 8.72
C PHE A 250 8.11 1.09 9.00
N ILE A 251 7.34 1.52 8.02
CA ILE A 251 5.87 1.35 8.03
C ILE A 251 5.59 -0.04 7.47
N PRO A 252 4.87 -0.92 8.21
CA PRO A 252 4.70 -2.31 7.83
C PRO A 252 4.18 -2.50 6.41
N TRP A 253 4.71 -3.50 5.72
CA TRP A 253 4.28 -3.84 4.36
C TRP A 253 2.78 -4.15 4.28
N SER A 254 2.19 -4.74 5.31
CA SER A 254 0.75 -5.01 5.39
C SER A 254 -0.10 -3.73 5.22
N TYR A 255 0.45 -2.57 5.56
CA TYR A 255 -0.21 -1.26 5.43
C TYR A 255 0.14 -0.57 4.10
N VAL A 256 1.44 -0.49 3.75
CA VAL A 256 1.92 0.23 2.55
C VAL A 256 1.69 -0.59 1.29
N LYS A 257 1.93 -1.90 1.33
CA LYS A 257 1.87 -2.86 0.19
C LYS A 257 2.70 -2.41 -1.02
N ASP A 258 3.82 -1.75 -0.76
CA ASP A 258 4.77 -1.30 -1.76
C ASP A 258 6.20 -1.35 -1.22
N ASP A 259 7.15 -1.63 -2.11
CA ASP A 259 8.56 -1.76 -1.80
C ASP A 259 9.28 -0.49 -2.25
N LYS A 260 9.60 0.38 -1.29
CA LYS A 260 10.24 1.67 -1.53
C LYS A 260 11.43 1.89 -0.61
N MET A 261 12.56 2.32 -1.18
CA MET A 261 13.81 2.56 -0.46
C MET A 261 13.63 3.51 0.74
N TRP A 262 12.78 4.53 0.63
CA TRP A 262 12.51 5.46 1.72
C TRP A 262 11.83 4.80 2.94
N ASN A 263 11.21 3.63 2.76
CA ASN A 263 10.53 2.88 3.82
C ASN A 263 11.37 1.71 4.36
N PHE A 264 12.54 1.42 3.79
CA PHE A 264 13.38 0.31 4.22
C PHE A 264 14.42 0.72 5.24
N VAL A 265 14.71 -0.17 6.19
CA VAL A 265 15.81 -0.05 7.15
C VAL A 265 16.46 -1.42 7.37
N LEU A 266 17.75 -1.45 7.74
CA LEU A 266 18.41 -2.69 8.12
C LEU A 266 18.13 -3.02 9.58
N SER A 267 17.77 -4.26 9.86
CA SER A 267 17.49 -4.76 11.21
C SER A 267 18.14 -6.11 11.50
N CYS A 268 18.43 -6.38 12.76
CA CYS A 268 18.77 -7.72 13.23
C CYS A 268 17.52 -8.60 13.33
N SER A 269 17.67 -9.93 13.28
CA SER A 269 16.55 -10.89 13.34
C SER A 269 15.64 -10.64 14.52
N ARG A 270 16.20 -10.40 15.71
CA ARG A 270 15.44 -10.16 16.95
C ARG A 270 14.50 -8.93 16.83
N CYS A 271 15.01 -7.82 16.30
CA CYS A 271 14.20 -6.61 16.13
C CYS A 271 13.16 -6.80 15.03
N ASN A 272 13.53 -7.44 13.92
CA ASN A 272 12.62 -7.74 12.82
C ASN A 272 11.44 -8.62 13.27
N GLU A 273 11.70 -9.70 13.99
CA GLU A 273 10.69 -10.62 14.52
C GLU A 273 9.77 -9.93 15.55
N LYS A 274 10.35 -9.17 16.50
CA LYS A 274 9.57 -8.46 17.52
C LYS A 274 8.71 -7.33 16.93
N LYS A 275 9.23 -6.63 15.94
CA LYS A 275 8.50 -5.58 15.24
C LYS A 275 7.38 -6.16 14.40
N ASN A 276 7.68 -7.15 13.53
CA ASN A 276 6.69 -7.77 12.64
C ASN A 276 5.78 -6.69 11.99
N ASN A 277 4.48 -6.82 12.09
CA ASN A 277 3.48 -5.87 11.55
C ASN A 277 3.16 -4.67 12.47
N LYS A 278 4.05 -4.32 13.39
CA LYS A 278 3.89 -3.15 14.26
C LYS A 278 4.57 -1.93 13.66
N ILE A 279 4.03 -0.73 13.91
CA ILE A 279 4.73 0.52 13.59
C ILE A 279 5.80 0.80 14.65
N PRO A 280 6.97 1.33 14.28
CA PRO A 280 7.98 1.74 15.24
C PRO A 280 7.47 2.89 16.13
N ALA A 281 7.95 2.97 17.37
CA ALA A 281 7.67 4.10 18.25
C ALA A 281 8.13 5.43 17.64
N GLU A 282 7.50 6.52 18.02
CA GLU A 282 7.71 7.86 17.44
C GLU A 282 9.19 8.31 17.45
N LYS A 283 9.97 7.92 18.48
CA LYS A 283 11.41 8.21 18.56
C LYS A 283 12.22 7.77 17.34
N PHE A 284 11.73 6.79 16.58
CA PHE A 284 12.40 6.31 15.37
C PHE A 284 12.06 7.14 14.11
N LEU A 285 11.02 8.00 14.16
CA LEU A 285 10.65 8.85 13.01
C LEU A 285 11.78 9.82 12.66
N LEU A 286 12.29 10.57 13.61
CA LEU A 286 13.40 11.49 13.37
C LEU A 286 14.64 10.80 12.79
N LYS A 287 14.87 9.55 13.19
CA LYS A 287 16.01 8.77 12.72
C LYS A 287 15.85 8.40 11.25
N ILE A 288 14.66 7.93 10.81
CA ILE A 288 14.43 7.58 9.41
C ILE A 288 14.33 8.83 8.54
N GLU A 289 13.72 9.91 8.99
CA GLU A 289 13.68 11.19 8.28
C GLU A 289 15.10 11.73 8.03
N LYS A 290 15.96 11.71 9.06
CA LYS A 290 17.38 12.11 8.94
C LYS A 290 18.12 11.21 7.95
N ARG A 291 17.87 9.90 7.95
CA ARG A 291 18.46 8.97 7.00
C ARG A 291 17.98 9.30 5.56
N ASN A 292 16.69 9.50 5.37
CA ASN A 292 16.10 9.76 4.06
C ASN A 292 16.61 11.06 3.44
N LYS A 293 16.91 12.11 4.23
CA LYS A 293 17.53 13.35 3.73
C LYS A 293 18.89 13.13 3.06
N LYS A 294 19.62 12.08 3.44
CA LYS A 294 20.89 11.73 2.80
C LYS A 294 20.70 11.14 1.39
N ALA A 295 19.50 10.66 1.07
CA ALA A 295 19.23 10.01 -0.21
C ALA A 295 19.48 10.92 -1.43
N ALA A 296 19.27 12.22 -1.28
CA ALA A 296 19.57 13.21 -2.33
C ALA A 296 21.05 13.25 -2.76
N GLN A 297 21.97 12.71 -1.95
CA GLN A 297 23.40 12.65 -2.21
C GLN A 297 23.84 11.32 -2.83
N ILE A 298 22.92 10.38 -3.00
CA ILE A 298 23.20 9.03 -3.47
C ILE A 298 22.96 8.94 -4.98
N HIS A 299 24.02 8.62 -5.74
CA HIS A 299 23.97 8.44 -7.19
C HIS A 299 23.66 6.97 -7.52
N ASN A 300 22.36 6.60 -7.41
CA ASN A 300 21.88 5.27 -7.73
C ASN A 300 20.48 5.38 -8.33
N ASP A 301 20.24 4.77 -9.50
CA ASP A 301 18.99 4.91 -10.26
C ASP A 301 17.77 4.44 -9.46
N LEU A 302 17.86 3.33 -8.71
CA LEU A 302 16.76 2.83 -7.89
C LEU A 302 16.44 3.80 -6.72
N VAL A 303 17.47 4.36 -6.09
CA VAL A 303 17.29 5.39 -5.06
C VAL A 303 16.63 6.62 -5.65
N TYR A 304 17.12 7.09 -6.79
CA TYR A 304 16.55 8.25 -7.47
C TYR A 304 15.08 8.03 -7.80
N GLU A 305 14.71 6.89 -8.41
CA GLU A 305 13.32 6.59 -8.77
C GLU A 305 12.41 6.50 -7.55
N ASP A 306 12.86 5.91 -6.45
CA ASP A 306 12.08 5.79 -5.23
C ASP A 306 11.93 7.12 -4.46
N PHE A 307 12.88 8.05 -4.62
CA PHE A 307 12.90 9.32 -3.91
C PHE A 307 12.44 10.52 -4.74
N LYS A 308 12.28 10.43 -6.06
CA LYS A 308 11.89 11.56 -6.90
C LYS A 308 10.59 12.26 -6.48
N GLU A 309 9.68 11.52 -5.85
CA GLU A 309 8.40 12.01 -5.36
C GLU A 309 8.30 11.98 -3.82
N TYR A 310 9.43 11.74 -3.14
CA TYR A 310 9.48 11.72 -1.68
C TYR A 310 9.50 13.15 -1.12
N ASP A 311 8.61 13.43 -0.18
CA ASP A 311 8.63 14.65 0.63
C ASP A 311 8.93 14.34 2.11
N ASP A 312 9.59 15.27 2.79
CA ASP A 312 10.02 15.09 4.18
C ASP A 312 8.88 14.80 5.17
N SER A 313 7.66 15.22 4.85
CA SER A 313 6.49 15.00 5.71
C SER A 313 5.84 13.63 5.51
N ARG A 314 6.22 12.90 4.43
CA ARG A 314 5.62 11.61 4.04
C ARG A 314 5.68 10.58 5.17
N MET A 315 6.86 10.34 5.73
CA MET A 315 7.03 9.34 6.79
C MET A 315 6.16 9.64 8.01
N LYS A 316 6.11 10.92 8.43
CA LYS A 316 5.29 11.35 9.56
C LYS A 316 3.80 11.17 9.30
N ARG A 317 3.33 11.52 8.08
CA ARG A 317 1.94 11.27 7.68
C ARG A 317 1.60 9.79 7.69
N LEU A 318 2.42 8.94 7.06
CA LEU A 318 2.22 7.50 7.01
C LEU A 318 2.18 6.88 8.39
N TRP A 319 3.12 7.25 9.25
CA TRP A 319 3.19 6.77 10.63
C TRP A 319 1.92 7.14 11.42
N LYS A 320 1.51 8.42 11.34
CA LYS A 320 0.30 8.91 12.00
C LYS A 320 -0.94 8.14 11.57
N TYR A 321 -1.11 7.93 10.27
CA TYR A 321 -2.30 7.23 9.76
C TYR A 321 -2.27 5.72 10.03
N ALA A 322 -1.10 5.08 9.99
CA ALA A 322 -0.95 3.69 10.43
C ALA A 322 -1.31 3.54 11.91
N GLN A 323 -0.93 4.50 12.76
CA GLN A 323 -1.34 4.54 14.16
C GLN A 323 -2.87 4.69 14.30
N LEU A 324 -3.48 5.61 13.55
CA LEU A 324 -4.92 5.83 13.57
C LEU A 324 -5.72 4.63 13.02
N SER A 325 -5.11 3.79 12.19
CA SER A 325 -5.68 2.51 11.73
C SER A 325 -5.65 1.42 12.81
N GLY A 326 -5.15 1.70 14.01
CA GLY A 326 -5.11 0.75 15.12
C GLY A 326 -3.88 -0.17 15.12
N MET A 327 -2.85 0.10 14.31
CA MET A 327 -1.63 -0.69 14.33
C MET A 327 -0.91 -0.55 15.67
N LYS A 328 -0.50 -1.70 16.24
CA LYS A 328 0.27 -1.73 17.49
C LYS A 328 1.65 -1.10 17.30
N GLN A 329 2.14 -0.44 18.33
CA GLN A 329 3.51 0.10 18.34
C GLN A 329 4.54 -0.94 18.75
N PHE A 330 5.71 -0.86 18.12
CA PHE A 330 6.92 -1.54 18.51
C PHE A 330 7.87 -0.54 19.16
N ASP A 331 8.28 -0.85 20.36
CA ASP A 331 9.35 -0.14 21.06
C ASP A 331 10.39 -1.14 21.59
N ILE A 332 11.61 -0.69 21.77
CA ILE A 332 12.70 -1.47 22.31
C ILE A 332 13.50 -0.63 23.31
N CYS A 333 13.68 -1.17 24.52
CA CYS A 333 14.71 -0.69 25.44
C CYS A 333 16.05 -1.25 25.01
N VAL A 334 17.02 -0.37 24.77
CA VAL A 334 18.37 -0.72 24.28
C VAL A 334 19.08 -1.69 25.24
N ASP A 335 18.80 -1.61 26.54
CA ASP A 335 19.40 -2.44 27.58
C ASP A 335 19.10 -3.93 27.44
N GLN A 336 17.96 -4.30 26.87
CA GLN A 336 17.59 -5.72 26.64
C GLN A 336 18.30 -6.40 25.46
N CYS A 337 19.01 -5.66 24.64
CA CYS A 337 19.72 -6.21 23.48
C CYS A 337 21.17 -6.60 23.81
N ASN A 338 21.78 -6.00 24.81
CA ASN A 338 23.19 -6.22 25.18
C ASN A 338 23.40 -7.42 26.09
N GLU A 339 22.40 -7.87 26.86
CA GLU A 339 22.53 -8.97 27.81
C GLU A 339 22.75 -10.37 27.18
N LYS A 340 22.47 -10.56 25.90
CA LYS A 340 22.72 -11.86 25.19
C LYS A 340 23.93 -11.86 24.26
N ALA A 341 24.69 -10.77 24.18
CA ALA A 341 25.90 -10.66 23.36
C ALA A 341 27.19 -10.94 24.14
N GLY A 342 27.11 -11.48 25.35
CA GLY A 342 28.29 -12.04 26.08
C GLY A 342 29.39 -11.04 26.42
N VAL A 343 29.06 -9.80 26.80
CA VAL A 343 30.03 -8.88 27.42
C VAL A 343 29.70 -8.78 28.89
N SER A 344 30.43 -9.54 29.71
CA SER A 344 30.43 -9.42 31.17
C SER A 344 31.03 -8.08 31.57
N HIS A 345 30.18 -7.13 31.96
CA HIS A 345 30.66 -5.97 32.71
C HIS A 345 30.89 -6.37 34.15
N GLY A 346 32.14 -6.20 34.62
CA GLY A 346 32.60 -6.51 35.97
C GLY A 346 31.71 -5.85 37.01
N LYS A 347 31.33 -6.64 38.00
CA LYS A 347 30.64 -6.16 39.20
C LYS A 347 31.52 -5.17 39.93
N ILE A 348 31.12 -3.90 39.99
CA ILE A 348 31.64 -2.94 40.99
C ILE A 348 30.90 -3.26 42.29
N SER A 349 31.66 -3.67 43.29
CA SER A 349 31.20 -3.96 44.64
C SER A 349 30.76 -2.66 45.34
N GLU A 350 29.48 -2.52 45.63
CA GLU A 350 28.99 -1.50 46.56
C GLU A 350 29.31 -1.89 48.00
N SER A 351 30.18 -1.11 48.64
CA SER A 351 30.43 -1.16 50.05
C SER A 351 29.27 -0.57 50.85
N LYS A 352 28.84 -1.33 51.85
CA LYS A 352 27.78 -1.02 52.81
C LYS A 352 28.06 0.32 53.54
N ILE A 353 27.16 1.26 53.42
CA ILE A 353 27.01 2.35 54.38
C ILE A 353 25.71 2.11 55.16
N LYS A 354 25.85 1.70 56.42
CA LYS A 354 24.79 1.70 57.43
C LYS A 354 24.57 3.14 57.90
N THR A 355 23.38 3.69 57.72
CA THR A 355 22.92 4.84 58.48
C THR A 355 21.59 4.48 59.16
N SER A 356 21.65 4.44 60.48
CA SER A 356 20.54 4.35 61.42
C SER A 356 19.72 5.65 61.40
N LEU A 357 18.40 5.54 61.29
CA LEU A 357 17.46 6.60 61.61
C LEU A 357 16.62 6.23 62.84
N PRO A 358 16.32 7.14 63.76
CA PRO A 358 15.55 6.86 64.95
C PRO A 358 14.04 6.91 64.70
N HIS A 359 13.32 6.10 65.45
CA HIS A 359 11.86 6.12 65.58
C HIS A 359 11.39 7.40 66.26
N GLU A 360 10.46 8.13 65.68
CA GLU A 360 9.57 9.01 66.41
C GLU A 360 8.11 8.60 66.15
N ASN A 361 7.46 8.24 67.29
CA ASN A 361 6.02 8.09 67.43
C ASN A 361 5.37 9.48 67.48
N PHE A 362 4.27 9.69 66.77
CA PHE A 362 3.21 10.60 67.16
C PHE A 362 1.83 10.06 66.78
N SER A 363 0.96 10.16 67.73
CA SER A 363 -0.44 9.86 68.02
C SER A 363 -1.43 9.92 66.89
#